data_d65fdf561f65847bf48cc6137beafa63
#
_entry.id   d65fdf561f65847bf48cc6137beafa63
#
_cell.length_a   1.000
_cell.length_b   1.000
_cell.length_c   1.000
_cell.angle_alpha   90.00
_cell.angle_beta   90.00
_cell.angle_gamma   90.00
#
_symmetry.space_group_name_H-M   'P 1'
#
loop_
_entity.id
_entity.type
_entity.pdbx_description
1 polymer ?
#
loop_
_entity_poly.entity_id
_entity_poly.type
_entity_poly.pdbx_seq_one_letter_code
_entity_poly.pdbx_strand_id
1 'polypeptide(L)'
;MLSKRELTLCNSSLAQGGIAGVYDNPKDSPEYHKHDTFVAGGFENDPESTQVLVDEAYIDIEKLIELGADFDKCPDGSYHRTLEGGHGMNRIFHHADTTGLEIETTLLRNVQQLDNVEILENAVMCNAKKTETGFSILVLTNDNEYTTYNCRYAIFATGGIGRVYEYTTNSAIATGDGITIAHELGAEIKNLSYIQFHPTGFNNKHTRETFLISESVRGEGAYLKNCNGERFMQNYDDRLELAPRDCLLYTSPSPRD
;
A
#
# COMPACT_ATOMS: atom_id res chain seq x y z
N MET A 1 3.88 -6.79 -19.54
CA MET A 1 3.26 -6.16 -18.36
C MET A 1 2.28 -5.10 -18.87
N LEU A 2 1.04 -5.06 -18.32
CA LEU A 2 0.02 -4.08 -18.72
C LEU A 2 -0.20 -3.10 -17.58
N SER A 3 -0.26 -1.81 -17.87
CA SER A 3 -0.68 -0.77 -16.93
C SER A 3 -1.77 0.10 -17.54
N LYS A 4 -2.82 0.35 -16.75
CA LYS A 4 -3.98 1.16 -17.14
C LYS A 4 -3.62 2.63 -17.43
N ARG A 5 -2.56 3.12 -16.81
CA ARG A 5 -1.95 4.44 -16.99
C ARG A 5 -0.44 4.30 -16.96
N GLU A 6 0.26 5.41 -16.82
CA GLU A 6 1.69 5.44 -16.55
C GLU A 6 2.01 4.57 -15.33
N LEU A 7 3.09 3.80 -15.39
CA LEU A 7 3.45 2.84 -14.33
C LEU A 7 3.60 3.49 -12.96
N THR A 8 4.10 4.71 -12.91
CA THR A 8 4.27 5.47 -11.67
C THR A 8 2.96 6.01 -11.10
N LEU A 9 1.86 5.98 -11.84
CA LEU A 9 0.54 6.36 -11.33
C LEU A 9 -0.14 5.19 -10.62
N CYS A 10 0.40 4.78 -9.50
CA CYS A 10 -0.14 3.68 -8.70
C CYS A 10 -0.21 4.05 -7.21
N ASN A 11 -0.89 3.24 -6.41
CA ASN A 11 -0.94 3.47 -4.96
C ASN A 11 0.40 3.24 -4.28
N SER A 12 1.23 2.34 -4.84
CA SER A 12 2.58 2.08 -4.31
C SER A 12 3.43 3.35 -4.34
N SER A 13 3.41 4.11 -5.44
CA SER A 13 4.15 5.38 -5.56
C SER A 13 3.65 6.47 -4.59
N LEU A 14 2.41 6.37 -4.12
CA LEU A 14 1.81 7.31 -3.17
C LEU A 14 2.08 6.95 -1.71
N ALA A 15 2.68 5.80 -1.44
CA ALA A 15 2.96 5.34 -0.07
C ALA A 15 4.07 6.18 0.56
N GLN A 16 3.72 6.89 1.63
CA GLN A 16 4.59 7.85 2.30
C GLN A 16 5.43 7.21 3.40
N GLY A 17 4.85 6.31 4.20
CA GLY A 17 5.49 5.69 5.35
C GLY A 17 6.72 4.85 4.97
N GLY A 18 6.73 3.59 5.35
CA GLY A 18 7.85 2.72 5.04
C GLY A 18 7.43 1.27 4.95
N ILE A 19 8.41 0.40 4.86
CA ILE A 19 8.22 -1.06 4.90
C ILE A 19 8.78 -1.61 6.20
N ALA A 20 8.00 -2.49 6.84
CA ALA A 20 8.36 -3.09 8.12
C ALA A 20 9.18 -4.36 7.91
N GLY A 21 10.30 -4.48 8.59
CA GLY A 21 11.08 -5.71 8.60
C GLY A 21 12.05 -5.78 9.77
N VAL A 22 12.18 -6.96 10.35
CA VAL A 22 13.17 -7.23 11.39
C VAL A 22 14.54 -7.34 10.73
N TYR A 23 15.41 -6.41 11.00
CA TYR A 23 16.72 -6.33 10.38
C TYR A 23 17.78 -5.84 11.38
N ASP A 24 18.79 -6.66 11.64
CA ASP A 24 19.94 -6.33 12.49
C ASP A 24 19.58 -5.54 13.77
N ASN A 25 18.55 -6.02 14.48
CA ASN A 25 18.12 -5.44 15.74
C ASN A 25 17.98 -6.54 16.81
N PRO A 26 18.91 -6.65 17.75
CA PRO A 26 18.89 -7.72 18.77
C PRO A 26 17.74 -7.63 19.77
N LYS A 27 16.98 -6.52 19.75
CA LYS A 27 15.81 -6.32 20.61
C LYS A 27 14.50 -6.63 19.91
N ASP A 28 14.54 -6.89 18.60
CA ASP A 28 13.37 -7.20 17.77
C ASP A 28 13.44 -8.65 17.26
N SER A 29 12.29 -9.23 16.93
CA SER A 29 12.24 -10.57 16.35
C SER A 29 11.03 -10.71 15.43
N PRO A 30 11.03 -11.70 14.50
CA PRO A 30 9.85 -12.05 13.71
C PRO A 30 8.62 -12.32 14.56
N GLU A 31 8.77 -12.91 15.76
CA GLU A 31 7.66 -13.18 16.69
C GLU A 31 7.06 -11.89 17.25
N TYR A 32 7.89 -10.89 17.57
CA TYR A 32 7.38 -9.56 17.96
C TYR A 32 6.68 -8.87 16.80
N HIS A 33 7.25 -8.92 15.59
CA HIS A 33 6.62 -8.36 14.40
C HIS A 33 5.28 -9.06 14.12
N LYS A 34 5.25 -10.39 14.20
CA LYS A 34 4.02 -11.18 14.07
C LYS A 34 2.97 -10.79 15.10
N HIS A 35 3.36 -10.65 16.36
CA HIS A 35 2.45 -10.24 17.43
C HIS A 35 1.84 -8.86 17.16
N ASP A 36 2.68 -7.87 16.82
CA ASP A 36 2.23 -6.52 16.47
C ASP A 36 1.23 -6.55 15.30
N THR A 37 1.51 -7.37 14.27
CA THR A 37 0.64 -7.55 13.11
C THR A 37 -0.72 -8.14 13.50
N PHE A 38 -0.75 -9.14 14.40
CA PHE A 38 -2.00 -9.71 14.90
C PHE A 38 -2.81 -8.71 15.71
N VAL A 39 -2.16 -7.95 16.59
CA VAL A 39 -2.82 -6.90 17.39
C VAL A 39 -3.42 -5.83 16.48
N ALA A 40 -2.66 -5.36 15.47
CA ALA A 40 -3.14 -4.36 14.52
C ALA A 40 -4.32 -4.87 13.66
N GLY A 41 -4.34 -6.15 13.34
CA GLY A 41 -5.42 -6.80 12.59
C GLY A 41 -6.58 -7.32 13.44
N GLY A 42 -6.63 -6.99 14.75
CA GLY A 42 -7.68 -7.46 15.65
C GLY A 42 -7.73 -8.99 15.80
N PHE A 43 -6.63 -9.68 15.55
CA PHE A 43 -6.50 -11.15 15.53
C PHE A 43 -7.36 -11.85 14.46
N GLU A 44 -7.82 -11.14 13.44
CA GLU A 44 -8.53 -11.71 12.29
C GLU A 44 -7.60 -12.08 11.13
N ASN A 45 -6.30 -11.85 11.29
CA ASN A 45 -5.28 -12.18 10.31
C ASN A 45 -5.24 -13.70 10.03
N ASP A 46 -4.96 -14.06 8.78
CA ASP A 46 -4.56 -15.42 8.43
C ASP A 46 -3.18 -15.75 9.02
N PRO A 47 -3.06 -16.78 9.88
CA PRO A 47 -1.81 -17.05 10.59
C PRO A 47 -0.66 -17.48 9.68
N GLU A 48 -0.94 -18.23 8.61
CA GLU A 48 0.07 -18.72 7.69
C GLU A 48 0.61 -17.57 6.83
N SER A 49 -0.27 -16.74 6.28
CA SER A 49 0.11 -15.56 5.50
C SER A 49 0.89 -14.56 6.35
N THR A 50 0.50 -14.36 7.62
CA THR A 50 1.23 -13.48 8.54
C THR A 50 2.62 -14.04 8.85
N GLN A 51 2.77 -15.36 8.99
CA GLN A 51 4.08 -15.97 9.21
C GLN A 51 5.00 -15.74 8.01
N VAL A 52 4.52 -16.00 6.80
CA VAL A 52 5.29 -15.74 5.56
C VAL A 52 5.72 -14.28 5.49
N LEU A 53 4.81 -13.35 5.73
CA LEU A 53 5.10 -11.92 5.70
C LEU A 53 6.28 -11.54 6.63
N VAL A 54 6.29 -12.02 7.86
CA VAL A 54 7.31 -11.61 8.84
C VAL A 54 8.64 -12.35 8.65
N ASP A 55 8.61 -13.60 8.20
CA ASP A 55 9.81 -14.42 7.97
C ASP A 55 10.56 -13.98 6.70
N GLU A 56 9.82 -13.57 5.66
CA GLU A 56 10.40 -13.16 4.38
C GLU A 56 10.79 -11.67 4.33
N ALA A 57 10.27 -10.84 5.24
CA ALA A 57 10.50 -9.40 5.25
C ALA A 57 11.98 -9.00 5.17
N TYR A 58 12.85 -9.71 5.91
CA TYR A 58 14.29 -9.47 5.87
C TYR A 58 14.88 -9.70 4.46
N ILE A 59 14.55 -10.85 3.85
CA ILE A 59 15.06 -11.25 2.54
C ILE A 59 14.58 -10.27 1.46
N ASP A 60 13.33 -9.83 1.54
CA ASP A 60 12.76 -8.92 0.56
C ASP A 60 13.33 -7.50 0.67
N ILE A 61 13.62 -7.04 1.88
CA ILE A 61 14.32 -5.77 2.11
C ILE A 61 15.76 -5.86 1.56
N GLU A 62 16.49 -6.95 1.80
CA GLU A 62 17.83 -7.15 1.23
C GLU A 62 17.81 -7.12 -0.30
N LYS A 63 16.84 -7.79 -0.93
CA LYS A 63 16.67 -7.75 -2.39
C LYS A 63 16.40 -6.35 -2.91
N LEU A 64 15.57 -5.56 -2.23
CA LEU A 64 15.33 -4.17 -2.63
C LEU A 64 16.62 -3.34 -2.56
N ILE A 65 17.42 -3.53 -1.52
CA ILE A 65 18.72 -2.86 -1.35
C ILE A 65 19.70 -3.30 -2.46
N GLU A 66 19.77 -4.59 -2.77
CA GLU A 66 20.58 -5.13 -3.85
C GLU A 66 20.17 -4.58 -5.23
N LEU A 67 18.88 -4.35 -5.44
CA LEU A 67 18.33 -3.73 -6.64
C LEU A 67 18.58 -2.22 -6.71
N GLY A 68 19.10 -1.64 -5.61
CA GLY A 68 19.50 -0.23 -5.55
C GLY A 68 18.48 0.69 -4.91
N ALA A 69 17.56 0.18 -4.09
CA ALA A 69 16.67 1.03 -3.29
C ALA A 69 17.48 1.79 -2.23
N ASP A 70 17.29 3.10 -2.17
CA ASP A 70 18.03 4.02 -1.29
C ASP A 70 17.20 4.34 -0.04
N PHE A 71 17.30 3.48 0.98
CA PHE A 71 16.71 3.75 2.28
C PHE A 71 17.60 4.68 3.10
N ASP A 72 16.98 5.55 3.91
CA ASP A 72 17.66 6.52 4.75
C ASP A 72 18.62 5.84 5.73
N LYS A 73 19.77 6.52 5.97
CA LYS A 73 20.85 6.00 6.81
C LYS A 73 21.19 6.97 7.94
N CYS A 74 21.60 6.39 9.05
CA CYS A 74 22.23 7.11 10.15
C CYS A 74 23.64 7.59 9.77
N PRO A 75 24.23 8.54 10.54
CA PRO A 75 25.60 9.00 10.28
C PRO A 75 26.68 7.92 10.33
N ASP A 76 26.42 6.81 11.02
CA ASP A 76 27.33 5.65 11.13
C ASP A 76 27.18 4.67 9.94
N GLY A 77 26.27 4.94 9.01
CA GLY A 77 26.00 4.12 7.84
C GLY A 77 24.97 3.01 8.04
N SER A 78 24.49 2.79 9.28
CA SER A 78 23.37 1.88 9.54
C SER A 78 22.05 2.46 8.98
N TYR A 79 21.07 1.58 8.69
CA TYR A 79 19.77 2.04 8.21
C TYR A 79 19.01 2.76 9.32
N HIS A 80 18.50 3.94 9.01
CA HIS A 80 17.58 4.65 9.87
C HIS A 80 16.22 3.96 9.83
N ARG A 81 15.64 3.68 10.99
CA ARG A 81 14.34 2.99 11.14
C ARG A 81 13.46 3.77 12.07
N THR A 82 12.24 3.99 11.64
CA THR A 82 11.22 4.72 12.41
C THR A 82 10.26 3.76 13.10
N LEU A 83 9.50 4.32 14.03
CA LEU A 83 8.36 3.69 14.66
C LEU A 83 7.09 4.24 14.01
N GLU A 84 6.19 3.34 13.60
CA GLU A 84 4.84 3.71 13.17
C GLU A 84 3.80 3.06 14.08
N GLY A 85 2.55 3.53 14.00
CA GLY A 85 1.43 3.00 14.76
C GLY A 85 1.24 1.49 14.53
N GLY A 86 0.96 0.76 15.62
CA GLY A 86 0.82 -0.70 15.57
C GLY A 86 2.15 -1.47 15.73
N HIS A 87 3.31 -0.79 15.69
CA HIS A 87 4.61 -1.42 15.90
C HIS A 87 5.18 -1.11 17.28
N GLY A 88 5.68 -2.14 17.97
CA GLY A 88 6.35 -2.00 19.26
C GLY A 88 7.85 -1.69 19.16
N MET A 89 8.44 -1.78 17.97
CA MET A 89 9.87 -1.59 17.71
C MET A 89 10.12 -0.76 16.47
N ASN A 90 11.27 -0.06 16.43
CA ASN A 90 11.70 0.68 15.24
C ASN A 90 12.18 -0.31 14.17
N ARG A 91 11.30 -0.65 13.24
CA ARG A 91 11.55 -1.62 12.15
C ARG A 91 11.13 -1.11 10.78
N ILE A 92 10.74 0.15 10.68
CA ILE A 92 10.22 0.73 9.43
C ILE A 92 11.38 1.34 8.65
N PHE A 93 11.72 0.74 7.52
CA PHE A 93 12.64 1.28 6.53
C PHE A 93 11.93 2.32 5.70
N HIS A 94 12.55 3.45 5.47
CA HIS A 94 11.93 4.56 4.74
C HIS A 94 12.96 5.33 3.89
N HIS A 95 12.43 6.08 2.93
CA HIS A 95 13.16 7.07 2.15
C HIS A 95 12.40 8.39 2.29
N ALA A 96 12.81 9.24 3.21
CA ALA A 96 12.06 10.43 3.65
C ALA A 96 10.55 10.10 3.86
N ASP A 97 9.65 10.79 3.13
CA ASP A 97 8.20 10.55 3.09
C ASP A 97 7.73 10.01 1.71
N THR A 98 8.64 9.42 0.93
CA THR A 98 8.42 8.95 -0.44
C THR A 98 8.90 7.52 -0.65
N THR A 99 8.84 6.69 0.38
CA THR A 99 9.35 5.31 0.35
C THR A 99 8.74 4.48 -0.77
N GLY A 100 7.45 4.59 -0.98
CA GLY A 100 6.76 3.87 -2.05
C GLY A 100 7.26 4.26 -3.44
N LEU A 101 7.51 5.55 -3.67
CA LEU A 101 8.06 6.05 -4.94
C LEU A 101 9.48 5.54 -5.16
N GLU A 102 10.32 5.52 -4.13
CA GLU A 102 11.68 4.98 -4.20
C GLU A 102 11.69 3.50 -4.58
N ILE A 103 10.87 2.69 -3.91
CA ILE A 103 10.75 1.25 -4.21
C ILE A 103 10.23 1.05 -5.63
N GLU A 104 9.16 1.73 -6.01
CA GLU A 104 8.53 1.59 -7.32
C GLU A 104 9.51 1.97 -8.44
N THR A 105 10.16 3.11 -8.35
CA THR A 105 11.11 3.57 -9.37
C THR A 105 12.33 2.67 -9.45
N THR A 106 12.81 2.13 -8.36
CA THR A 106 13.90 1.15 -8.34
C THR A 106 13.50 -0.13 -9.05
N LEU A 107 12.33 -0.69 -8.73
CA LEU A 107 11.84 -1.92 -9.39
C LEU A 107 11.60 -1.68 -10.88
N LEU A 108 10.98 -0.57 -11.26
CA LEU A 108 10.74 -0.22 -12.67
C LEU A 108 12.04 -0.09 -13.45
N ARG A 109 13.05 0.59 -12.90
CA ARG A 109 14.37 0.73 -13.51
C ARG A 109 15.00 -0.63 -13.80
N ASN A 110 14.88 -1.58 -12.87
CA ASN A 110 15.41 -2.92 -13.05
C ASN A 110 14.61 -3.70 -14.10
N VAL A 111 13.28 -3.65 -14.07
CA VAL A 111 12.42 -4.33 -15.06
C VAL A 111 12.66 -3.80 -16.48
N GLN A 112 12.84 -2.50 -16.65
CA GLN A 112 13.09 -1.86 -17.95
C GLN A 112 14.42 -2.30 -18.61
N GLN A 113 15.35 -2.88 -17.82
CA GLN A 113 16.60 -3.43 -18.34
C GLN A 113 16.48 -4.87 -18.83
N LEU A 114 15.32 -5.49 -18.69
CA LEU A 114 15.08 -6.88 -19.08
C LEU A 114 14.57 -6.95 -20.53
N ASP A 115 15.36 -7.52 -21.42
CA ASP A 115 15.04 -7.67 -22.85
C ASP A 115 13.81 -8.56 -23.11
N ASN A 116 13.42 -9.39 -22.14
CA ASN A 116 12.30 -10.32 -22.24
C ASN A 116 11.00 -9.79 -21.61
N VAL A 117 10.95 -8.51 -21.23
CA VAL A 117 9.76 -7.86 -20.65
C VAL A 117 9.27 -6.77 -21.58
N GLU A 118 8.06 -6.94 -22.08
CA GLU A 118 7.32 -5.89 -22.79
C GLU A 118 6.41 -5.15 -21.81
N ILE A 119 6.47 -3.81 -21.84
CA ILE A 119 5.67 -2.92 -20.99
C ILE A 119 4.69 -2.16 -21.88
N LEU A 120 3.40 -2.25 -21.56
CA LEU A 120 2.32 -1.53 -22.23
C LEU A 120 1.63 -0.62 -21.20
N GLU A 121 1.88 0.66 -21.31
CA GLU A 121 1.20 1.70 -20.53
C GLU A 121 -0.06 2.21 -21.25
N ASN A 122 -0.96 2.83 -20.50
CA ASN A 122 -2.23 3.32 -21.02
C ASN A 122 -3.04 2.22 -21.74
N ALA A 123 -2.92 0.99 -21.24
CA ALA A 123 -3.54 -0.22 -21.77
C ALA A 123 -4.49 -0.83 -20.74
N VAL A 124 -5.78 -0.80 -21.03
CA VAL A 124 -6.84 -1.23 -20.12
C VAL A 124 -7.23 -2.66 -20.41
N MET A 125 -7.07 -3.56 -19.44
CA MET A 125 -7.65 -4.90 -19.53
C MET A 125 -9.17 -4.80 -19.43
N CYS A 126 -9.87 -5.10 -20.51
CA CYS A 126 -11.33 -5.02 -20.59
C CYS A 126 -12.03 -6.33 -20.25
N ASN A 127 -11.39 -7.44 -20.54
CA ASN A 127 -11.94 -8.79 -20.31
C ASN A 127 -10.80 -9.82 -20.29
N ALA A 128 -11.04 -10.95 -19.66
CA ALA A 128 -10.18 -12.13 -19.75
C ALA A 128 -11.01 -13.41 -19.78
N LYS A 129 -10.56 -14.42 -20.52
CA LYS A 129 -11.20 -15.73 -20.63
C LYS A 129 -10.17 -16.83 -20.44
N LYS A 130 -10.55 -17.91 -19.75
CA LYS A 130 -9.77 -19.16 -19.74
C LYS A 130 -9.85 -19.83 -21.11
N THR A 131 -8.72 -20.38 -21.57
CA THR A 131 -8.60 -21.21 -22.76
C THR A 131 -8.07 -22.58 -22.37
N GLU A 132 -7.95 -23.52 -23.29
CA GLU A 132 -7.37 -24.84 -23.04
C GLU A 132 -5.90 -24.77 -22.57
N THR A 133 -5.16 -23.75 -22.98
CA THR A 133 -3.72 -23.63 -22.75
C THR A 133 -3.31 -22.43 -21.88
N GLY A 134 -4.28 -21.66 -21.35
CA GLY A 134 -4.01 -20.46 -20.57
C GLY A 134 -5.15 -19.46 -20.58
N PHE A 135 -4.85 -18.23 -20.96
CA PHE A 135 -5.79 -17.11 -20.93
C PHE A 135 -5.75 -16.30 -22.23
N SER A 136 -6.91 -15.77 -22.61
CA SER A 136 -7.08 -14.80 -23.68
C SER A 136 -7.58 -13.50 -23.06
N ILE A 137 -6.80 -12.43 -23.18
CA ILE A 137 -7.02 -11.14 -22.49
C ILE A 137 -7.31 -10.07 -23.52
N LEU A 138 -8.48 -9.45 -23.45
CA LEU A 138 -8.88 -8.33 -24.29
C LEU A 138 -8.40 -7.01 -23.65
N VAL A 139 -7.63 -6.25 -24.40
CA VAL A 139 -7.02 -4.99 -23.95
C VAL A 139 -7.43 -3.88 -24.91
N LEU A 140 -7.85 -2.75 -24.33
CA LEU A 140 -8.00 -1.49 -25.03
C LEU A 140 -6.68 -0.73 -24.92
N THR A 141 -6.01 -0.49 -26.04
CA THR A 141 -4.73 0.21 -26.13
C THR A 141 -4.92 1.73 -26.18
N ASN A 142 -3.83 2.48 -26.04
CA ASN A 142 -3.81 3.94 -26.12
C ASN A 142 -4.29 4.50 -27.48
N ASP A 143 -4.19 3.69 -28.55
CA ASP A 143 -4.68 4.04 -29.90
C ASP A 143 -6.19 3.83 -30.05
N ASN A 144 -6.91 3.51 -28.98
CA ASN A 144 -8.32 3.12 -28.96
C ASN A 144 -8.64 1.87 -29.76
N GLU A 145 -7.70 0.98 -29.92
CA GLU A 145 -7.87 -0.30 -30.58
C GLU A 145 -8.00 -1.44 -29.56
N TYR A 146 -8.84 -2.42 -29.88
CA TYR A 146 -8.93 -3.64 -29.09
C TYR A 146 -7.95 -4.67 -29.61
N THR A 147 -7.04 -5.10 -28.73
CA THR A 147 -6.04 -6.15 -29.02
C THR A 147 -6.23 -7.32 -28.07
N THR A 148 -6.06 -8.53 -28.57
CA THR A 148 -6.16 -9.75 -27.77
C THR A 148 -4.76 -10.32 -27.53
N TYR A 149 -4.40 -10.48 -26.25
CA TYR A 149 -3.17 -11.12 -25.80
C TYR A 149 -3.47 -12.52 -25.29
N ASN A 150 -2.74 -13.52 -25.78
CA ASN A 150 -2.84 -14.89 -25.32
C ASN A 150 -1.60 -15.24 -24.48
N CYS A 151 -1.81 -15.80 -23.29
CA CYS A 151 -0.73 -16.14 -22.37
C CYS A 151 -1.05 -17.45 -21.63
N ARG A 152 0.00 -18.15 -21.19
CA ARG A 152 -0.14 -19.35 -20.37
C ARG A 152 -0.56 -19.02 -18.94
N TYR A 153 -0.04 -17.95 -18.39
CA TYR A 153 -0.29 -17.48 -17.03
C TYR A 153 -0.68 -16.02 -17.05
N ALA A 154 -1.58 -15.62 -16.17
CA ALA A 154 -1.96 -14.23 -15.95
C ALA A 154 -1.82 -13.90 -14.47
N ILE A 155 -1.03 -12.88 -14.15
CA ILE A 155 -0.85 -12.38 -12.79
C ILE A 155 -1.64 -11.10 -12.64
N PHE A 156 -2.62 -11.09 -11.73
CA PHE A 156 -3.43 -9.93 -11.41
C PHE A 156 -2.81 -9.18 -10.24
N ALA A 157 -2.15 -8.06 -10.54
CA ALA A 157 -1.57 -7.13 -9.58
C ALA A 157 -2.23 -5.74 -9.74
N THR A 158 -3.55 -5.72 -9.83
CA THR A 158 -4.36 -4.58 -10.30
C THR A 158 -4.72 -3.59 -9.21
N GLY A 159 -4.22 -3.78 -8.00
CA GLY A 159 -4.53 -2.91 -6.86
C GLY A 159 -5.98 -3.05 -6.37
N GLY A 160 -6.43 -2.07 -5.61
CA GLY A 160 -7.70 -2.09 -4.90
C GLY A 160 -8.83 -1.36 -5.57
N ILE A 161 -9.84 -1.01 -4.76
CA ILE A 161 -11.13 -0.47 -5.18
C ILE A 161 -11.46 0.90 -4.55
N GLY A 162 -10.48 1.60 -3.98
CA GLY A 162 -10.71 2.82 -3.21
C GLY A 162 -11.44 3.95 -3.96
N ARG A 163 -11.47 3.90 -5.30
CA ARG A 163 -12.18 4.89 -6.15
C ARG A 163 -13.72 4.74 -6.16
N VAL A 164 -14.28 3.74 -5.49
CA VAL A 164 -15.73 3.66 -5.28
C VAL A 164 -16.24 4.76 -4.34
N TYR A 165 -15.36 5.30 -3.49
CA TYR A 165 -15.68 6.39 -2.57
C TYR A 165 -15.57 7.74 -3.26
N GLU A 166 -16.38 8.70 -2.82
CA GLU A 166 -16.38 10.07 -3.35
C GLU A 166 -15.05 10.77 -3.07
N TYR A 167 -14.56 10.65 -1.83
CA TYR A 167 -13.25 11.15 -1.41
C TYR A 167 -12.33 9.97 -1.10
N THR A 168 -11.13 10.01 -1.64
CA THR A 168 -10.19 8.90 -1.53
C THR A 168 -8.75 9.37 -1.62
N THR A 169 -7.87 8.74 -0.87
CA THR A 169 -6.41 8.92 -0.99
C THR A 169 -5.80 8.02 -2.06
N ASN A 170 -6.62 7.20 -2.72
CA ASN A 170 -6.16 6.27 -3.75
C ASN A 170 -5.94 6.96 -5.09
N SER A 171 -4.97 6.47 -5.84
CA SER A 171 -4.73 6.81 -7.23
C SER A 171 -6.00 6.63 -8.08
N ALA A 172 -6.12 7.45 -9.14
CA ALA A 172 -7.24 7.42 -10.08
C ALA A 172 -7.50 6.05 -10.73
N ILE A 173 -6.53 5.16 -10.73
CA ILE A 173 -6.64 3.83 -11.34
C ILE A 173 -7.21 2.74 -10.41
N ALA A 174 -7.39 3.02 -9.11
CA ALA A 174 -7.88 2.04 -8.13
C ALA A 174 -9.40 1.81 -8.23
N THR A 175 -9.87 1.33 -9.37
CA THR A 175 -11.30 1.20 -9.73
C THR A 175 -11.86 -0.20 -9.57
N GLY A 176 -11.05 -1.19 -9.19
CA GLY A 176 -11.48 -2.56 -8.91
C GLY A 176 -11.72 -3.43 -10.15
N ASP A 177 -11.29 -3.01 -11.33
CA ASP A 177 -11.51 -3.74 -12.59
C ASP A 177 -10.98 -5.17 -12.52
N GLY A 178 -9.78 -5.36 -11.95
CA GLY A 178 -9.18 -6.69 -11.80
C GLY A 178 -9.96 -7.60 -10.86
N ILE A 179 -10.60 -7.07 -9.84
CA ILE A 179 -11.47 -7.83 -8.94
C ILE A 179 -12.66 -8.38 -9.72
N THR A 180 -13.31 -7.54 -10.53
CA THR A 180 -14.45 -7.93 -11.36
C THR A 180 -14.06 -9.01 -12.36
N ILE A 181 -12.97 -8.81 -13.11
CA ILE A 181 -12.51 -9.76 -14.14
C ILE A 181 -12.08 -11.08 -13.49
N ALA A 182 -11.38 -11.04 -12.34
CA ALA A 182 -11.00 -12.25 -11.63
C ALA A 182 -12.24 -13.04 -11.16
N HIS A 183 -13.27 -12.35 -10.67
CA HIS A 183 -14.54 -12.98 -10.31
C HIS A 183 -15.21 -13.67 -11.51
N GLU A 184 -15.26 -13.01 -12.66
CA GLU A 184 -15.81 -13.58 -13.90
C GLU A 184 -15.01 -14.81 -14.37
N LEU A 185 -13.72 -14.86 -14.08
CA LEU A 185 -12.85 -16.04 -14.30
C LEU A 185 -13.08 -17.17 -13.29
N GLY A 186 -13.94 -16.95 -12.28
CA GLY A 186 -14.28 -17.92 -11.24
C GLY A 186 -13.34 -17.89 -10.02
N ALA A 187 -12.62 -16.80 -9.81
CA ALA A 187 -11.87 -16.62 -8.56
C ALA A 187 -12.82 -16.39 -7.38
N GLU A 188 -12.47 -16.91 -6.22
CA GLU A 188 -13.15 -16.62 -4.98
C GLU A 188 -12.84 -15.18 -4.54
N ILE A 189 -13.89 -14.43 -4.19
CA ILE A 189 -13.77 -13.07 -3.69
C ILE A 189 -14.01 -13.06 -2.19
N LYS A 190 -13.07 -12.50 -1.43
CA LYS A 190 -13.13 -12.41 0.03
C LYS A 190 -12.91 -10.97 0.49
N ASN A 191 -13.41 -10.65 1.68
CA ASN A 191 -13.06 -9.47 2.46
C ASN A 191 -13.27 -8.13 1.73
N LEU A 192 -14.28 -8.01 0.87
CA LEU A 192 -14.60 -6.75 0.19
C LEU A 192 -14.99 -5.61 1.14
N SER A 193 -15.39 -5.94 2.37
CA SER A 193 -15.66 -4.97 3.43
C SER A 193 -14.40 -4.44 4.11
N TYR A 194 -13.23 -5.05 3.88
CA TYR A 194 -11.98 -4.64 4.52
C TYR A 194 -11.35 -3.47 3.76
N ILE A 195 -11.98 -2.32 3.90
CA ILE A 195 -11.48 -1.04 3.40
C ILE A 195 -10.97 -0.24 4.60
N GLN A 196 -9.68 0.13 4.57
CA GLN A 196 -9.13 0.98 5.61
C GLN A 196 -9.36 2.45 5.25
N PHE A 197 -10.02 3.17 6.15
CA PHE A 197 -10.12 4.63 6.07
C PHE A 197 -8.93 5.24 6.79
N HIS A 198 -8.22 6.17 6.12
CA HIS A 198 -7.12 6.88 6.75
C HIS A 198 -7.66 8.07 7.55
N PRO A 199 -7.29 8.24 8.84
CA PRO A 199 -7.91 9.25 9.70
C PRO A 199 -7.46 10.68 9.41
N THR A 200 -6.36 10.88 8.66
CA THR A 200 -5.81 12.20 8.38
C THR A 200 -5.63 12.42 6.88
N GLY A 201 -6.54 13.14 6.28
CA GLY A 201 -6.51 13.56 4.89
C GLY A 201 -6.77 15.05 4.77
N PHE A 202 -6.11 15.72 3.82
CA PHE A 202 -6.35 17.13 3.55
C PHE A 202 -7.65 17.29 2.75
N ASN A 203 -8.64 17.89 3.37
CA ASN A 203 -9.94 18.13 2.72
C ASN A 203 -9.82 19.22 1.64
N ASN A 204 -9.77 18.80 0.38
CA ASN A 204 -9.81 19.69 -0.77
C ASN A 204 -11.15 19.51 -1.50
N LYS A 205 -12.02 20.50 -1.37
CA LYS A 205 -13.37 20.48 -1.99
C LYS A 205 -13.37 20.55 -3.52
N HIS A 206 -12.21 20.81 -4.13
CA HIS A 206 -12.08 20.98 -5.58
C HIS A 206 -11.59 19.72 -6.30
N THR A 207 -11.09 18.73 -5.56
CA THR A 207 -10.60 17.48 -6.12
C THR A 207 -11.20 16.29 -5.39
N ARG A 208 -11.42 15.22 -6.12
CA ARG A 208 -11.85 13.94 -5.55
C ARG A 208 -10.70 13.22 -4.83
N GLU A 209 -9.47 13.53 -5.22
CA GLU A 209 -8.28 12.95 -4.62
C GLU A 209 -7.91 13.75 -3.37
N THR A 210 -7.86 13.05 -2.26
CA THR A 210 -7.50 13.60 -0.96
C THR A 210 -6.01 13.39 -0.73
N PHE A 211 -5.28 14.48 -0.48
CA PHE A 211 -3.88 14.36 -0.10
C PHE A 211 -3.75 13.70 1.28
N LEU A 212 -2.96 12.63 1.34
CA LEU A 212 -2.71 11.91 2.57
C LEU A 212 -1.75 12.71 3.46
N ILE A 213 -2.15 12.99 4.70
CA ILE A 213 -1.25 13.49 5.73
C ILE A 213 -0.63 12.28 6.41
N SER A 214 0.67 12.08 6.22
CA SER A 214 1.40 10.90 6.70
C SER A 214 1.20 10.66 8.20
N GLU A 215 1.16 9.41 8.60
CA GLU A 215 1.15 8.99 10.00
C GLU A 215 2.41 9.44 10.75
N SER A 216 3.54 9.54 10.06
CA SER A 216 4.80 10.05 10.60
C SER A 216 4.67 11.42 11.24
N VAL A 217 3.78 12.29 10.72
CA VAL A 217 3.50 13.61 11.32
C VAL A 217 2.99 13.47 12.76
N ARG A 218 2.15 12.47 13.04
CA ARG A 218 1.68 12.15 14.38
C ARG A 218 2.78 11.46 15.20
N GLY A 219 3.55 10.60 14.56
CA GLY A 219 4.74 9.96 15.14
C GLY A 219 5.76 10.97 15.67
N GLU A 220 5.95 12.07 14.96
CA GLU A 220 6.82 13.19 15.34
C GLU A 220 6.17 14.17 16.33
N GLY A 221 4.99 13.84 16.86
CA GLY A 221 4.36 14.56 17.98
C GLY A 221 3.30 15.59 17.58
N ALA A 222 2.78 15.56 16.37
CA ALA A 222 1.66 16.42 15.99
C ALA A 222 0.37 16.02 16.73
N TYR A 223 -0.44 17.02 17.08
CA TYR A 223 -1.70 16.86 17.80
C TYR A 223 -2.91 16.95 16.87
N LEU A 224 -3.89 16.10 17.10
CA LEU A 224 -5.22 16.25 16.55
C LEU A 224 -6.03 17.23 17.40
N LYS A 225 -6.60 18.23 16.76
CA LYS A 225 -7.44 19.26 17.40
C LYS A 225 -8.81 19.34 16.74
N ASN A 226 -9.84 19.57 17.54
CA ASN A 226 -11.19 19.82 17.06
C ASN A 226 -11.31 21.24 16.47
N CYS A 227 -12.49 21.60 15.97
CA CYS A 227 -12.77 22.94 15.42
C CYS A 227 -12.59 24.09 16.42
N ASN A 228 -12.62 23.82 17.72
CA ASN A 228 -12.34 24.79 18.79
C ASN A 228 -10.86 24.94 19.11
N GLY A 229 -9.98 24.16 18.45
CA GLY A 229 -8.55 24.13 18.73
C GLY A 229 -8.13 23.28 19.93
N GLU A 230 -9.04 22.48 20.47
CA GLU A 230 -8.80 21.63 21.63
C GLU A 230 -8.25 20.28 21.22
N ARG A 231 -7.20 19.79 21.90
CA ARG A 231 -6.71 18.42 21.73
C ARG A 231 -7.70 17.46 22.39
N PHE A 232 -8.16 16.43 21.68
CA PHE A 232 -9.25 15.58 22.15
C PHE A 232 -8.88 14.11 22.36
N MET A 233 -7.81 13.61 21.76
CA MET A 233 -7.46 12.17 21.81
C MET A 233 -7.20 11.65 23.23
N GLN A 234 -6.78 12.48 24.15
CA GLN A 234 -6.60 12.15 25.57
C GLN A 234 -7.86 11.63 26.28
N ASN A 235 -9.04 11.87 25.69
CA ASN A 235 -10.32 11.42 26.25
C ASN A 235 -10.73 10.03 25.73
N TYR A 236 -9.98 9.46 24.78
CA TYR A 236 -10.39 8.27 24.06
C TYR A 236 -9.38 7.12 24.12
N ASP A 237 -8.07 7.39 24.09
CA ASP A 237 -7.04 6.36 24.09
C ASP A 237 -5.75 6.87 24.76
N ASP A 238 -5.14 6.03 25.61
CA ASP A 238 -3.91 6.36 26.33
C ASP A 238 -2.70 6.56 25.39
N ARG A 239 -2.75 5.98 24.18
CA ARG A 239 -1.73 6.16 23.12
C ARG A 239 -1.88 7.48 22.39
N LEU A 240 -2.93 8.25 22.69
CA LEU A 240 -3.22 9.56 22.09
C LEU A 240 -3.30 9.48 20.54
N GLU A 241 -2.58 10.34 19.84
CA GLU A 241 -2.54 10.37 18.37
C GLU A 241 -1.85 9.17 17.72
N LEU A 242 -1.20 8.31 18.52
CA LEU A 242 -0.61 7.04 18.09
C LEU A 242 -1.56 5.85 18.28
N ALA A 243 -2.80 6.10 18.66
CA ALA A 243 -3.86 5.08 18.65
C ALA A 243 -4.04 4.48 17.24
N PRO A 244 -4.54 3.25 17.11
CA PRO A 244 -4.83 2.63 15.82
C PRO A 244 -5.73 3.50 14.94
N ARG A 245 -5.61 3.37 13.63
CA ARG A 245 -6.30 4.22 12.65
C ARG A 245 -7.82 4.17 12.78
N ASP A 246 -8.38 3.00 13.09
CA ASP A 246 -9.80 2.82 13.36
C ASP A 246 -10.25 3.58 14.63
N CYS A 247 -9.48 3.53 15.71
CA CYS A 247 -9.75 4.29 16.92
C CYS A 247 -9.78 5.81 16.61
N LEU A 248 -8.77 6.31 15.90
CA LEU A 248 -8.72 7.72 15.49
C LEU A 248 -9.90 8.12 14.62
N LEU A 249 -10.32 7.23 13.71
CA LEU A 249 -11.45 7.47 12.81
C LEU A 249 -12.76 7.59 13.58
N TYR A 250 -13.02 6.67 14.53
CA TYR A 250 -14.26 6.69 15.34
C TYR A 250 -14.33 7.83 16.34
N THR A 251 -13.19 8.36 16.75
CA THR A 251 -13.11 9.44 17.74
C THR A 251 -12.98 10.83 17.12
N SER A 252 -12.59 10.91 15.84
CA SER A 252 -12.52 12.18 15.12
C SER A 252 -13.92 12.68 14.79
N PRO A 253 -14.20 13.99 14.97
CA PRO A 253 -15.47 14.56 14.58
C PRO A 253 -15.73 14.29 13.09
N SER A 254 -16.87 13.68 12.79
CA SER A 254 -17.30 13.48 11.41
C SER A 254 -17.70 14.82 10.78
N PRO A 255 -17.45 15.07 9.49
CA PRO A 255 -18.01 16.22 8.80
C PRO A 255 -19.54 16.24 8.79
N ARG A 256 -20.18 15.17 9.26
CA ARG A 256 -21.65 15.06 9.38
C ARG A 256 -22.17 15.43 10.76
N ASP A 257 -21.30 15.59 11.75
CA ASP A 257 -21.59 16.02 13.11
C ASP A 257 -21.29 17.54 13.24
#